data_538081db2311ca76e6118d3b9d9913fc
#
_entry.id   538081db2311ca76e6118d3b9d9913fc
#
_cell.length_a   1.000
_cell.length_b   1.000
_cell.length_c   1.000
_cell.angle_alpha   90.00
_cell.angle_beta   90.00
_cell.angle_gamma   90.00
#
_symmetry.space_group_name_H-M   'P 1'
#
loop_
_entity.id
_entity.type
_entity.pdbx_description
1 polymer ?
#
loop_
_entity_poly.entity_id
_entity_poly.type
_entity_poly.pdbx_seq_one_letter_code
_entity_poly.pdbx_strand_id
1 'polypeptide(L)'
;VDDIAVSQGDASSLTGKGPFDVIIANINRNILLNDMKQYVACMHTDSELYMSGFYVDDIAAIREEAEKNGLTFVHYKEKNRWAEVKFVYKG
;
A
#
# COMPACT_ATOMS: atom_id res chain seq x y z
N VAL A 1 9.51 1.59 19.15
CA VAL A 1 10.00 0.78 18.03
C VAL A 1 8.89 0.63 17.01
N ASP A 2 9.21 0.90 15.77
CA ASP A 2 8.24 0.83 14.70
C ASP A 2 8.06 -0.60 14.22
N ASP A 3 6.83 -1.00 14.04
CA ASP A 3 6.50 -2.29 13.44
C ASP A 3 6.42 -2.12 11.93
N ILE A 4 7.33 -2.76 11.21
CA ILE A 4 7.41 -2.69 9.76
C ILE A 4 7.11 -4.07 9.18
N ALA A 5 6.19 -4.12 8.22
CA ALA A 5 5.88 -5.34 7.50
C ALA A 5 6.27 -5.20 6.04
N VAL A 6 6.80 -6.27 5.47
CA VAL A 6 7.13 -6.33 4.05
C VAL A 6 6.29 -7.43 3.42
N SER A 7 5.58 -7.09 2.34
CA SER A 7 4.71 -8.02 1.65
C SER A 7 5.15 -8.16 0.19
N GLN A 8 5.27 -9.40 -0.26
CA GLN A 8 5.55 -9.70 -1.65
C GLN A 8 4.52 -10.73 -2.11
N GLY A 9 3.97 -10.49 -3.30
CA GLY A 9 2.97 -11.38 -3.87
C GLY A 9 1.56 -10.97 -3.53
N ASP A 10 1.15 -11.05 -2.28
CA ASP A 10 -0.19 -10.63 -1.86
C ASP A 10 -0.20 -10.30 -0.37
N ALA A 11 -1.38 -9.93 0.14
CA ALA A 11 -1.55 -9.51 1.53
C ALA A 11 -1.80 -10.67 2.49
N SER A 12 -1.87 -11.92 1.99
CA SER A 12 -2.25 -13.04 2.85
C SER A 12 -1.24 -13.28 3.97
N SER A 13 0.02 -12.96 3.74
CA SER A 13 1.06 -13.13 4.76
C SER A 13 0.86 -12.20 5.96
N LEU A 14 0.05 -11.15 5.83
CA LEU A 14 -0.20 -10.19 6.89
C LEU A 14 -1.54 -10.41 7.58
N THR A 15 -2.36 -11.32 7.09
CA THR A 15 -3.69 -11.56 7.63
C THR A 15 -3.61 -11.97 9.10
N GLY A 16 -4.38 -11.28 9.94
CA GLY A 16 -4.42 -11.56 11.38
C GLY A 16 -3.25 -11.00 12.16
N LYS A 17 -2.37 -10.24 11.50
CA LYS A 17 -1.21 -9.61 12.13
C LYS A 17 -1.40 -8.11 12.21
N GLY A 18 -0.52 -7.45 12.93
CA GLY A 18 -0.56 -6.01 13.06
C GLY A 18 -1.27 -5.56 14.31
N PRO A 19 -1.64 -4.26 14.40
CA PRO A 19 -1.42 -3.26 13.34
C PRO A 19 0.06 -2.92 13.18
N PHE A 20 0.43 -2.58 11.95
CA PHE A 20 1.81 -2.19 11.63
C PHE A 20 1.89 -0.67 11.45
N ASP A 21 3.03 -0.09 11.83
CA ASP A 21 3.29 1.33 11.60
C ASP A 21 3.61 1.61 10.14
N VAL A 22 4.31 0.69 9.49
CA VAL A 22 4.71 0.82 8.09
C VAL A 22 4.52 -0.52 7.38
N ILE A 23 3.92 -0.48 6.21
CA ILE A 23 3.82 -1.65 5.33
C ILE A 23 4.49 -1.31 4.01
N ILE A 24 5.36 -2.19 3.55
CA ILE A 24 6.02 -2.08 2.25
C ILE A 24 5.51 -3.23 1.39
N ALA A 25 4.79 -2.90 0.32
CA ALA A 25 4.17 -3.88 -0.56
C ALA A 25 4.76 -3.80 -1.96
N ASN A 26 5.37 -4.89 -2.41
CA ASN A 26 5.92 -5.00 -3.76
C ASN A 26 5.11 -6.06 -4.50
N ILE A 27 4.02 -5.64 -5.12
CA ILE A 27 3.07 -6.54 -5.80
C ILE A 27 2.53 -5.85 -7.04
N ASN A 28 1.98 -6.65 -7.97
CA ASN A 28 1.43 -6.07 -9.20
C ASN A 28 0.10 -5.36 -8.92
N ARG A 29 -0.33 -4.53 -9.89
CA ARG A 29 -1.52 -3.70 -9.73
C ARG A 29 -2.78 -4.52 -9.42
N ASN A 30 -2.98 -5.63 -10.13
CA ASN A 30 -4.21 -6.39 -9.97
C ASN A 30 -4.34 -6.97 -8.57
N ILE A 31 -3.28 -7.55 -8.05
CA ILE A 31 -3.27 -8.09 -6.70
C ILE A 31 -3.46 -6.96 -5.68
N LEU A 32 -2.78 -5.85 -5.91
CA LEU A 32 -2.83 -4.71 -5.00
C LEU A 32 -4.26 -4.15 -4.90
N LEU A 33 -4.95 -4.01 -6.02
CA LEU A 33 -6.33 -3.52 -6.02
C LEU A 33 -7.28 -4.47 -5.29
N ASN A 34 -7.06 -5.78 -5.43
CA ASN A 34 -7.90 -6.78 -4.76
C ASN A 34 -7.62 -6.83 -3.26
N ASP A 35 -6.37 -6.61 -2.86
CA ASP A 35 -5.94 -6.84 -1.47
C ASP A 35 -5.87 -5.56 -0.64
N MET A 36 -6.24 -4.41 -1.20
CA MET A 36 -6.12 -3.12 -0.52
C MET A 36 -6.78 -3.14 0.86
N LYS A 37 -7.96 -3.73 0.98
CA LYS A 37 -8.67 -3.79 2.27
C LYS A 37 -7.90 -4.60 3.30
N GLN A 38 -7.19 -5.63 2.87
CA GLN A 38 -6.42 -6.46 3.78
C GLN A 38 -5.22 -5.68 4.34
N TYR A 39 -4.58 -4.86 3.51
CA TYR A 39 -3.50 -4.00 3.99
C TYR A 39 -4.02 -3.00 5.01
N VAL A 40 -5.14 -2.35 4.70
CA VAL A 40 -5.73 -1.36 5.60
C VAL A 40 -6.13 -2.00 6.93
N ALA A 41 -6.60 -3.24 6.90
CA ALA A 41 -6.97 -3.95 8.13
C ALA A 41 -5.77 -4.20 9.05
N CYS A 42 -4.55 -4.11 8.52
CA CYS A 42 -3.31 -4.28 9.28
C CYS A 42 -2.69 -2.94 9.67
N MET A 43 -3.41 -1.84 9.51
CA MET A 43 -2.90 -0.50 9.76
C MET A 43 -3.71 0.18 10.86
N HIS A 44 -3.09 1.19 11.47
CA HIS A 44 -3.79 2.08 12.40
C HIS A 44 -3.68 3.51 11.88
N THR A 45 -4.33 4.46 12.55
CA THR A 45 -4.26 5.86 12.15
C THR A 45 -2.80 6.32 12.08
N ASP A 46 -2.44 6.97 10.99
CA ASP A 46 -1.10 7.48 10.67
C ASP A 46 -0.10 6.42 10.22
N SER A 47 -0.53 5.15 10.05
CA SER A 47 0.34 4.14 9.42
C SER A 47 0.66 4.53 7.98
N GLU A 48 1.86 4.16 7.53
CA GLU A 48 2.33 4.45 6.18
C GLU A 48 2.30 3.18 5.34
N LEU A 49 1.91 3.34 4.07
CA LEU A 49 1.89 2.24 3.13
C LEU A 49 2.69 2.63 1.90
N TYR A 50 3.77 1.90 1.64
CA TYR A 50 4.60 2.08 0.46
C TYR A 50 4.30 0.96 -0.52
N MET A 51 3.98 1.32 -1.75
CA MET A 51 3.61 0.34 -2.78
C MET A 51 4.49 0.48 -4.00
N SER A 52 4.93 -0.64 -4.56
CA SER A 52 5.72 -0.67 -5.78
C SER A 52 5.38 -1.95 -6.55
N GLY A 53 5.97 -2.10 -7.75
CA GLY A 53 5.71 -3.26 -8.58
C GLY A 53 4.72 -2.97 -9.72
N PHE A 54 4.52 -1.70 -10.04
CA PHE A 54 3.62 -1.28 -11.12
C PHE A 54 4.20 -0.07 -11.84
N TYR A 55 3.55 0.33 -12.92
CA TYR A 55 4.00 1.47 -13.72
C TYR A 55 3.33 2.76 -13.27
N VAL A 56 3.96 3.88 -13.60
CA VAL A 56 3.40 5.19 -13.26
C VAL A 56 2.00 5.37 -13.83
N ASP A 57 1.70 4.73 -14.95
CA ASP A 57 0.38 4.80 -15.58
C ASP A 57 -0.72 4.19 -14.71
N ASP A 58 -0.37 3.34 -13.76
CA ASP A 58 -1.33 2.66 -12.89
C ASP A 58 -1.63 3.45 -11.61
N ILE A 59 -0.90 4.54 -11.35
CA ILE A 59 -1.04 5.29 -10.10
C ILE A 59 -2.47 5.80 -9.90
N ALA A 60 -3.12 6.29 -10.96
CA ALA A 60 -4.46 6.85 -10.84
C ALA A 60 -5.46 5.82 -10.31
N ALA A 61 -5.43 4.60 -10.85
CA ALA A 61 -6.33 3.53 -10.41
C ALA A 61 -6.04 3.10 -8.97
N ILE A 62 -4.75 2.99 -8.64
CA ILE A 62 -4.33 2.60 -7.29
C ILE A 62 -4.73 3.66 -6.28
N ARG A 63 -4.54 4.93 -6.62
CA ARG A 63 -4.91 6.03 -5.75
C ARG A 63 -6.42 6.06 -5.50
N GLU A 64 -7.21 5.84 -6.54
CA GLU A 64 -8.67 5.82 -6.39
C GLU A 64 -9.10 4.74 -5.40
N GLU A 65 -8.58 3.53 -5.56
CA GLU A 65 -8.93 2.43 -4.65
C GLU A 65 -8.42 2.70 -3.24
N ALA A 66 -7.22 3.25 -3.11
CA ALA A 66 -6.64 3.55 -1.81
C ALA A 66 -7.50 4.57 -1.06
N GLU A 67 -7.96 5.61 -1.75
CA GLU A 67 -8.78 6.64 -1.11
C GLU A 67 -10.13 6.10 -0.65
N LYS A 68 -10.68 5.14 -1.37
CA LYS A 68 -11.91 4.47 -0.95
C LYS A 68 -11.73 3.69 0.34
N ASN A 69 -10.51 3.31 0.66
CA ASN A 69 -10.20 2.53 1.86
C ASN A 69 -9.58 3.38 2.98
N GLY A 70 -9.68 4.69 2.89
CA GLY A 70 -9.23 5.57 3.95
C GLY A 70 -7.75 5.96 3.88
N LEU A 71 -7.08 5.63 2.79
CA LEU A 71 -5.69 6.02 2.57
C LEU A 71 -5.62 7.38 1.89
N THR A 72 -4.62 8.17 2.28
CA THR A 72 -4.38 9.49 1.69
C THR A 72 -3.07 9.44 0.91
N PHE A 73 -3.12 9.86 -0.34
CA PHE A 73 -1.93 9.92 -1.19
C PHE A 73 -0.97 10.99 -0.67
N VAL A 74 0.31 10.64 -0.57
CA VAL A 74 1.34 11.58 -0.12
C VAL A 74 2.24 12.00 -1.27
N HIS A 75 2.93 11.05 -1.89
CA HIS A 75 3.78 11.33 -3.05
C HIS A 75 4.10 10.04 -3.79
N TYR A 76 4.74 10.18 -4.94
CA TYR A 76 5.26 9.03 -5.66
C TYR A 76 6.65 9.34 -6.20
N LYS A 77 7.38 8.28 -6.53
CA LYS A 77 8.66 8.36 -7.22
C LYS A 77 8.58 7.50 -8.47
N GLU A 78 9.30 7.91 -9.49
CA GLU A 78 9.33 7.19 -10.76
C GLU A 78 10.77 6.94 -11.17
N LYS A 79 11.05 5.72 -11.64
CA LYS A 79 12.34 5.39 -12.23
C LYS A 79 12.09 4.42 -13.38
N ASN A 80 12.45 4.82 -14.61
CA ASN A 80 12.25 4.01 -15.81
C ASN A 80 10.80 3.54 -15.94
N ARG A 81 9.86 4.45 -15.66
CA ARG A 81 8.40 4.22 -15.68
C ARG A 81 7.89 3.36 -14.53
N TRP A 82 8.75 2.73 -13.74
CA TRP A 82 8.33 2.06 -12.52
C TRP A 82 8.00 3.08 -11.46
N ALA A 83 6.94 2.81 -10.72
CA ALA A 83 6.45 3.74 -9.70
C ALA A 83 6.57 3.15 -8.31
N GLU A 84 6.83 4.03 -7.34
CA GLU A 84 6.74 3.75 -5.92
C GLU A 84 5.87 4.84 -5.31
N VAL A 85 4.82 4.44 -4.61
CA VAL A 85 3.82 5.38 -4.09
C VAL A 85 3.73 5.26 -2.58
N LYS A 86 3.59 6.41 -1.92
CA LYS A 86 3.40 6.44 -0.46
C LYS A 86 2.01 6.94 -0.13
N PHE A 87 1.33 6.18 0.73
CA PHE A 87 0.05 6.57 1.32
C PHE A 87 0.15 6.57 2.84
N VAL A 88 -0.76 7.34 3.48
CA VAL A 88 -0.92 7.35 4.93
C VAL A 88 -2.37 7.01 5.23
N TYR A 89 -2.59 6.12 6.21
CA TYR A 89 -3.94 5.75 6.60
C TYR A 89 -4.50 6.79 7.56
N LYS A 90 -5.62 7.41 7.17
CA LYS A 90 -6.25 8.44 8.00
C LYS A 90 -7.59 8.00 8.56
N GLY A 91 -8.03 6.89 8.12
CA GLY A 91 -9.30 6.49 8.53
C GLY A 91 -9.88 5.43 8.94
#